data_b08bbfec76855d75512dd5cfcd462473
#
_entry.id   b08bbfec76855d75512dd5cfcd462473
#
_cell.length_a   1.000
_cell.length_b   1.000
_cell.length_c   1.000
_cell.angle_alpha   90.00
_cell.angle_beta   90.00
_cell.angle_gamma   90.00
#
_symmetry.space_group_name_H-M   'P 1'
#
loop_
_entity.id
_entity.type
_entity.pdbx_description
1 polymer ?
#
loop_
_entity_poly.entity_id
_entity_poly.type
_entity_poly.pdbx_seq_one_letter_code
_entity_poly.pdbx_strand_id
1 'polypeptide(L)'
;GFKSLNDVIGRTDLLRQVSKASANLDDLDLNPLFVQADPGENKRYCEKQIINDVPNTLDQNIWPEIENHLDNPKKIIKEFEIENTHRAVGTRISHNLYKKFGHDKLDEGFLTLNFKGSAGQSFGAFAMKGLKLVLKGDANDYVAKGLSGATISIKLADESNLVSSENTIIGNTVLYGATSGK
;
A
#
# COMPACT_ATOMS: atom_id res chain seq x y z
N GLY A 1 -34.63 -18.71 -7.32
CA GLY A 1 -33.28 -18.18 -7.24
C GLY A 1 -33.04 -17.07 -8.25
N PHE A 2 -31.97 -16.31 -8.09
CA PHE A 2 -31.58 -15.25 -9.01
C PHE A 2 -30.69 -15.81 -10.13
N LYS A 3 -30.78 -15.23 -11.32
CA LYS A 3 -29.98 -15.66 -12.47
C LYS A 3 -28.64 -14.93 -12.58
N SER A 4 -28.56 -13.72 -12.03
CA SER A 4 -27.35 -12.89 -12.05
C SER A 4 -27.13 -12.19 -10.72
N LEU A 5 -25.88 -11.75 -10.48
CA LEU A 5 -25.55 -10.93 -9.32
C LEU A 5 -26.30 -9.57 -9.35
N ASN A 6 -26.49 -9.01 -10.54
CA ASN A 6 -27.20 -7.74 -10.71
C ASN A 6 -28.65 -7.81 -10.20
N ASP A 7 -29.28 -8.97 -10.28
CA ASP A 7 -30.64 -9.18 -9.79
C ASP A 7 -30.73 -9.16 -8.25
N VAL A 8 -29.60 -9.31 -7.56
CA VAL A 8 -29.51 -9.35 -6.08
C VAL A 8 -29.12 -8.00 -5.49
N ILE A 9 -28.45 -7.14 -6.25
CA ILE A 9 -27.97 -5.85 -5.76
C ILE A 9 -29.16 -5.01 -5.25
N GLY A 10 -29.05 -4.52 -4.01
CA GLY A 10 -30.08 -3.70 -3.38
C GLY A 10 -31.33 -4.45 -2.90
N ARG A 11 -31.37 -5.79 -2.98
CA ARG A 11 -32.50 -6.60 -2.52
C ARG A 11 -32.43 -6.87 -1.02
N THR A 12 -32.40 -5.80 -0.23
CA THR A 12 -32.38 -5.87 1.23
C THR A 12 -33.69 -6.42 1.83
N ASP A 13 -34.77 -6.41 1.05
CA ASP A 13 -36.04 -7.06 1.36
C ASP A 13 -35.91 -8.57 1.59
N LEU A 14 -34.82 -9.19 1.13
CA LEU A 14 -34.51 -10.61 1.30
C LEU A 14 -33.69 -10.89 2.57
N LEU A 15 -33.27 -9.86 3.27
CA LEU A 15 -32.46 -9.97 4.48
C LEU A 15 -33.32 -9.76 5.72
N ARG A 16 -33.00 -10.49 6.76
CA ARG A 16 -33.60 -10.40 8.08
C ARG A 16 -32.56 -10.55 9.16
N GLN A 17 -32.52 -9.63 10.11
CA GLN A 17 -31.76 -9.81 11.32
C GLN A 17 -32.37 -10.98 12.14
N VAL A 18 -31.53 -11.87 12.61
CA VAL A 18 -31.91 -12.99 13.47
C VAL A 18 -31.23 -12.88 14.81
N SER A 19 -31.98 -13.17 15.89
CA SER A 19 -31.39 -13.25 17.21
C SER A 19 -30.42 -14.41 17.32
N LYS A 20 -29.33 -14.19 18.06
CA LYS A 20 -28.36 -15.20 18.48
C LYS A 20 -28.58 -15.68 19.90
N ALA A 21 -29.68 -15.26 20.53
CA ALA A 21 -30.02 -15.55 21.92
C ALA A 21 -28.92 -15.13 22.92
N SER A 22 -28.25 -14.04 22.64
CA SER A 22 -27.19 -13.46 23.47
C SER A 22 -27.36 -11.96 23.53
N ALA A 23 -27.46 -11.40 24.72
CA ALA A 23 -27.66 -9.97 24.93
C ALA A 23 -26.61 -9.14 24.22
N ASN A 24 -25.32 -9.55 24.26
CA ASN A 24 -24.24 -8.83 23.64
C ASN A 24 -24.26 -8.86 22.09
N LEU A 25 -24.81 -9.94 21.50
CA LEU A 25 -24.89 -10.09 20.04
C LEU A 25 -26.18 -9.50 19.47
N ASP A 26 -27.22 -9.40 20.29
CA ASP A 26 -28.55 -8.90 19.90
C ASP A 26 -28.72 -7.40 20.20
N ASP A 27 -27.73 -6.76 20.85
CA ASP A 27 -27.75 -5.33 21.22
C ASP A 27 -27.65 -4.40 20.01
N LEU A 28 -27.06 -4.88 18.89
CA LEU A 28 -26.92 -4.10 17.67
C LEU A 28 -28.14 -4.23 16.78
N ASP A 29 -28.88 -3.12 16.58
CA ASP A 29 -29.95 -3.05 15.58
C ASP A 29 -29.38 -2.83 14.16
N LEU A 30 -29.50 -3.83 13.30
CA LEU A 30 -29.07 -3.78 11.92
C LEU A 30 -30.19 -3.38 10.94
N ASN A 31 -31.42 -3.21 11.41
CA ASN A 31 -32.54 -2.87 10.52
C ASN A 31 -32.33 -1.56 9.73
N PRO A 32 -31.67 -0.52 10.26
CA PRO A 32 -31.36 0.68 9.48
C PRO A 32 -30.53 0.41 8.21
N LEU A 33 -29.75 -0.67 8.19
CA LEU A 33 -28.96 -1.07 7.00
C LEU A 33 -29.80 -1.76 5.92
N PHE A 34 -31.02 -2.21 6.28
CA PHE A 34 -31.92 -2.91 5.37
C PHE A 34 -32.91 -1.98 4.67
N VAL A 35 -32.87 -0.69 4.99
CA VAL A 35 -33.70 0.30 4.32
C VAL A 35 -33.35 0.31 2.83
N GLN A 36 -34.35 0.00 2.01
CA GLN A 36 -34.18 -0.02 0.56
C GLN A 36 -34.32 1.40 0.02
N ALA A 37 -33.23 1.92 -0.57
CA ALA A 37 -33.30 3.19 -1.26
C ALA A 37 -34.16 3.07 -2.53
N ASP A 38 -35.02 4.06 -2.76
CA ASP A 38 -35.76 4.15 -4.03
C ASP A 38 -34.80 4.62 -5.13
N PRO A 39 -34.53 3.82 -6.15
CA PRO A 39 -33.66 4.22 -7.26
C PRO A 39 -34.34 5.15 -8.25
N GLY A 40 -35.65 5.41 -8.13
CA GLY A 40 -36.43 6.07 -9.16
C GLY A 40 -36.35 5.31 -10.49
N GLU A 41 -36.05 6.03 -11.57
CA GLU A 41 -35.87 5.47 -12.90
C GLU A 41 -34.50 4.76 -13.11
N ASN A 42 -33.61 4.83 -12.13
CA ASN A 42 -32.27 4.29 -12.28
C ASN A 42 -32.21 2.80 -11.91
N LYS A 43 -31.25 2.09 -12.49
CA LYS A 43 -30.94 0.73 -12.07
C LYS A 43 -30.23 0.72 -10.70
N ARG A 44 -30.38 -0.38 -9.97
CA ARG A 44 -29.76 -0.55 -8.65
C ARG A 44 -28.29 -0.98 -8.73
N TYR A 45 -27.76 -1.16 -9.92
CA TYR A 45 -26.35 -1.54 -10.13
C TYR A 45 -25.67 -0.56 -11.09
N CYS A 46 -24.35 -0.50 -11.00
CA CYS A 46 -23.55 0.37 -11.85
C CYS A 46 -23.53 -0.17 -13.28
N GLU A 47 -23.98 0.63 -14.25
CA GLU A 47 -23.95 0.30 -15.68
C GLU A 47 -22.69 0.81 -16.37
N LYS A 48 -21.99 1.74 -15.76
CA LYS A 48 -20.76 2.33 -16.31
C LYS A 48 -19.54 1.64 -15.70
N GLN A 49 -18.67 1.15 -16.54
CA GLN A 49 -17.36 0.72 -16.09
C GLN A 49 -16.55 1.98 -15.72
N ILE A 50 -16.38 2.21 -14.44
CA ILE A 50 -15.54 3.31 -13.93
C ILE A 50 -14.14 2.74 -13.78
N ILE A 51 -13.21 3.26 -14.55
CA ILE A 51 -11.78 3.00 -14.37
C ILE A 51 -11.27 4.11 -13.46
N ASN A 52 -10.81 3.75 -12.28
CA ASN A 52 -10.15 4.71 -11.40
C ASN A 52 -8.79 5.07 -11.99
N ASP A 53 -8.54 6.35 -12.16
CA ASP A 53 -7.21 6.82 -12.51
C ASP A 53 -6.22 6.50 -11.40
N VAL A 54 -5.07 5.98 -11.77
CA VAL A 54 -3.96 5.79 -10.84
C VAL A 54 -3.32 7.16 -10.63
N PRO A 55 -3.33 7.70 -9.41
CA PRO A 55 -2.73 9.01 -9.16
C PRO A 55 -1.23 8.99 -9.44
N ASN A 56 -0.68 10.13 -9.79
CA ASN A 56 0.76 10.30 -9.89
C ASN A 56 1.39 10.00 -8.53
N THR A 57 2.43 9.17 -8.55
CA THR A 57 3.15 8.76 -7.36
C THR A 57 4.60 9.25 -7.42
N LEU A 58 5.26 9.36 -6.28
CA LEU A 58 6.68 9.70 -6.24
C LEU A 58 7.51 8.71 -7.08
N ASP A 59 7.15 7.43 -7.09
CA ASP A 59 7.80 6.40 -7.89
C ASP A 59 7.78 6.71 -9.40
N GLN A 60 6.71 7.35 -9.90
CA GLN A 60 6.63 7.76 -11.31
C GLN A 60 7.61 8.88 -11.64
N ASN A 61 7.85 9.77 -10.68
CA ASN A 61 8.82 10.86 -10.84
C ASN A 61 10.26 10.34 -10.72
N ILE A 62 10.50 9.38 -9.84
CA ILE A 62 11.81 8.75 -9.60
C ILE A 62 12.22 7.86 -10.77
N TRP A 63 11.27 7.09 -11.34
CA TRP A 63 11.61 6.06 -12.32
C TRP A 63 12.44 6.55 -13.52
N PRO A 64 12.12 7.66 -14.20
CA PRO A 64 12.90 8.16 -15.32
C PRO A 64 14.36 8.50 -14.95
N GLU A 65 14.61 8.88 -13.70
CA GLU A 65 15.97 9.22 -13.23
C GLU A 65 16.86 7.99 -13.02
N ILE A 66 16.26 6.80 -12.85
CA ILE A 66 17.00 5.55 -12.63
C ILE A 66 17.00 4.65 -13.87
N GLU A 67 15.95 4.70 -14.70
CA GLU A 67 15.76 3.79 -15.82
C GLU A 67 16.94 3.79 -16.79
N ASN A 68 17.47 4.96 -17.12
CA ASN A 68 18.62 5.12 -18.01
C ASN A 68 19.94 4.56 -17.47
N HIS A 69 20.00 4.26 -16.17
CA HIS A 69 21.18 3.70 -15.51
C HIS A 69 21.10 2.17 -15.30
N LEU A 70 19.93 1.57 -15.53
CA LEU A 70 19.70 0.17 -15.23
C LEU A 70 20.47 -0.82 -16.12
N ASP A 71 20.89 -0.40 -17.29
CA ASP A 71 21.67 -1.23 -18.20
C ASP A 71 23.17 -1.27 -17.84
N ASN A 72 23.58 -0.46 -16.85
CA ASN A 72 24.93 -0.47 -16.33
C ASN A 72 25.00 -1.44 -15.13
N PRO A 73 25.98 -2.38 -15.08
CA PRO A 73 26.10 -3.34 -13.99
C PRO A 73 26.51 -2.72 -12.64
N LYS A 74 26.74 -1.41 -12.58
CA LYS A 74 27.13 -0.73 -11.34
C LYS A 74 25.91 -0.49 -10.45
N LYS A 75 26.14 -0.52 -9.13
CA LYS A 75 25.13 -0.13 -8.15
C LYS A 75 24.71 1.33 -8.36
N ILE A 76 23.42 1.56 -8.30
CA ILE A 76 22.79 2.88 -8.46
C ILE A 76 22.38 3.39 -7.09
N ILE A 77 22.80 4.61 -6.76
CA ILE A 77 22.42 5.27 -5.50
C ILE A 77 21.84 6.64 -5.86
N LYS A 78 20.64 6.94 -5.36
CA LYS A 78 19.95 8.21 -5.57
C LYS A 78 19.34 8.71 -4.27
N GLU A 79 19.10 10.01 -4.19
CA GLU A 79 18.53 10.68 -3.01
C GLU A 79 17.30 11.48 -3.41
N PHE A 80 16.27 11.45 -2.56
CA PHE A 80 14.98 12.11 -2.77
C PHE A 80 14.40 12.61 -1.46
N GLU A 81 13.65 13.70 -1.53
CA GLU A 81 12.77 14.12 -0.46
C GLU A 81 11.46 13.32 -0.51
N ILE A 82 10.89 13.06 0.67
CA ILE A 82 9.63 12.33 0.80
C ILE A 82 8.71 13.03 1.80
N GLU A 83 7.42 13.03 1.50
CA GLU A 83 6.37 13.58 2.34
C GLU A 83 5.32 12.51 2.69
N ASN A 84 4.55 12.74 3.74
CA ASN A 84 3.52 11.79 4.21
C ASN A 84 2.35 11.60 3.23
N THR A 85 2.25 12.45 2.23
CA THR A 85 1.32 12.31 1.10
C THR A 85 1.82 11.30 0.07
N HIS A 86 3.13 11.00 0.04
CA HIS A 86 3.73 10.04 -0.86
C HIS A 86 3.55 8.61 -0.31
N ARG A 87 2.53 7.91 -0.82
CA ARG A 87 2.14 6.57 -0.38
C ARG A 87 2.73 5.49 -1.28
N ALA A 88 2.95 4.31 -0.71
CA ALA A 88 3.43 3.11 -1.42
C ALA A 88 4.73 3.31 -2.21
N VAL A 89 5.60 4.20 -1.73
CA VAL A 89 6.91 4.47 -2.37
C VAL A 89 7.77 3.23 -2.36
N GLY A 90 8.37 2.91 -3.51
CA GLY A 90 9.15 1.70 -3.76
C GLY A 90 8.35 0.57 -4.42
N THR A 91 7.01 0.58 -4.35
CA THR A 91 6.16 -0.49 -4.90
C THR A 91 6.22 -0.53 -6.44
N ARG A 92 6.00 0.60 -7.09
CA ARG A 92 6.05 0.68 -8.57
C ARG A 92 7.47 0.50 -9.09
N ILE A 93 8.46 1.03 -8.39
CA ILE A 93 9.86 0.82 -8.72
C ILE A 93 10.19 -0.68 -8.67
N SER A 94 9.78 -1.37 -7.61
CA SER A 94 9.92 -2.81 -7.47
C SER A 94 9.27 -3.58 -8.63
N HIS A 95 8.04 -3.21 -8.99
CA HIS A 95 7.34 -3.80 -10.12
C HIS A 95 8.10 -3.61 -11.45
N ASN A 96 8.61 -2.41 -11.70
CA ASN A 96 9.36 -2.12 -12.92
C ASN A 96 10.69 -2.88 -12.98
N LEU A 97 11.40 -2.99 -11.85
CA LEU A 97 12.60 -3.83 -11.73
C LEU A 97 12.27 -5.30 -12.02
N TYR A 98 11.17 -5.81 -11.46
CA TYR A 98 10.69 -7.16 -11.74
C TYR A 98 10.41 -7.39 -13.23
N LYS A 99 9.73 -6.46 -13.87
CA LYS A 99 9.43 -6.55 -15.31
C LYS A 99 10.71 -6.56 -16.17
N LYS A 100 11.73 -5.80 -15.79
CA LYS A 100 12.97 -5.71 -16.55
C LYS A 100 13.90 -6.89 -16.32
N PHE A 101 14.05 -7.35 -15.08
CA PHE A 101 15.09 -8.31 -14.68
C PHE A 101 14.53 -9.67 -14.23
N GLY A 102 13.24 -9.75 -13.90
CA GLY A 102 12.66 -10.94 -13.29
C GLY A 102 12.90 -11.02 -11.77
N HIS A 103 12.43 -12.11 -11.17
CA HIS A 103 12.58 -12.37 -9.75
C HIS A 103 14.01 -12.83 -9.40
N ASP A 104 14.55 -12.40 -8.27
CA ASP A 104 15.84 -12.80 -7.67
C ASP A 104 17.09 -12.66 -8.57
N LYS A 105 17.03 -11.89 -9.63
CA LYS A 105 18.15 -11.70 -10.55
C LYS A 105 19.12 -10.58 -10.15
N LEU A 106 18.67 -9.67 -9.28
CA LEU A 106 19.46 -8.52 -8.85
C LEU A 106 20.19 -8.82 -7.55
N ASP A 107 21.42 -8.34 -7.45
CA ASP A 107 22.19 -8.36 -6.21
C ASP A 107 21.58 -7.43 -5.16
N GLU A 108 21.76 -7.75 -3.89
CA GLU A 108 21.31 -6.91 -2.79
C GLU A 108 21.85 -5.48 -2.90
N GLY A 109 20.94 -4.50 -2.85
CA GLY A 109 21.28 -3.09 -2.97
C GLY A 109 21.79 -2.67 -4.35
N PHE A 110 21.40 -3.40 -5.41
CA PHE A 110 21.64 -2.98 -6.78
C PHE A 110 21.12 -1.54 -7.03
N LEU A 111 19.90 -1.29 -6.59
CA LEU A 111 19.31 0.06 -6.54
C LEU A 111 19.12 0.48 -5.10
N THR A 112 19.81 1.51 -4.67
CA THR A 112 19.64 2.12 -3.35
C THR A 112 19.00 3.49 -3.49
N LEU A 113 17.85 3.69 -2.85
CA LEU A 113 17.16 4.96 -2.80
C LEU A 113 17.16 5.47 -1.36
N ASN A 114 17.78 6.63 -1.17
CA ASN A 114 17.83 7.33 0.09
C ASN A 114 16.72 8.39 0.10
N PHE A 115 15.94 8.41 1.16
CA PHE A 115 14.87 9.38 1.35
C PHE A 115 15.12 10.21 2.61
N LYS A 116 14.72 11.46 2.59
CA LYS A 116 14.71 12.36 3.74
C LYS A 116 13.30 12.95 3.91
N GLY A 117 12.72 12.80 5.10
CA GLY A 117 11.40 13.32 5.44
C GLY A 117 10.49 12.27 6.06
N SER A 118 9.18 12.46 5.93
CA SER A 118 8.16 11.57 6.48
C SER A 118 7.49 10.76 5.37
N ALA A 119 7.64 9.45 5.38
CA ALA A 119 7.02 8.60 4.38
C ALA A 119 5.53 8.33 4.70
N GLY A 120 4.68 8.41 3.67
CA GLY A 120 3.28 8.00 3.77
C GLY A 120 3.11 6.49 3.95
N GLN A 121 1.86 6.05 4.00
CA GLN A 121 1.52 4.64 4.23
C GLN A 121 2.15 3.70 3.19
N SER A 122 2.50 2.49 3.64
CA SER A 122 2.98 1.40 2.80
C SER A 122 4.34 1.66 2.15
N PHE A 123 5.22 2.41 2.81
CA PHE A 123 6.61 2.59 2.35
C PHE A 123 7.29 1.23 2.18
N GLY A 124 7.84 0.98 1.00
CA GLY A 124 8.48 -0.29 0.65
C GLY A 124 7.55 -1.49 0.53
N ALA A 125 6.24 -1.27 0.36
CA ALA A 125 5.31 -2.38 0.16
C ALA A 125 5.67 -3.19 -1.10
N PHE A 126 5.66 -4.53 -0.99
CA PHE A 126 5.98 -5.49 -2.05
C PHE A 126 7.37 -5.30 -2.66
N ALA A 127 8.28 -4.67 -1.94
CA ALA A 127 9.63 -4.43 -2.44
C ALA A 127 10.41 -5.75 -2.57
N MET A 128 11.04 -5.93 -3.73
CA MET A 128 11.75 -7.15 -4.10
C MET A 128 13.25 -7.04 -3.90
N LYS A 129 13.92 -8.18 -3.93
CA LYS A 129 15.39 -8.28 -3.90
C LYS A 129 16.03 -7.38 -4.97
N GLY A 130 17.15 -6.78 -4.64
CA GLY A 130 17.85 -5.80 -5.46
C GLY A 130 17.54 -4.36 -5.10
N LEU A 131 16.36 -4.08 -4.51
CA LEU A 131 15.99 -2.76 -4.03
C LEU A 131 16.39 -2.57 -2.57
N LYS A 132 17.03 -1.45 -2.26
CA LYS A 132 17.30 -0.97 -0.90
C LYS A 132 16.71 0.41 -0.72
N LEU A 133 15.85 0.57 0.28
CA LEU A 133 15.24 1.83 0.66
C LEU A 133 15.81 2.26 2.01
N VAL A 134 16.34 3.46 2.08
CA VAL A 134 16.84 4.06 3.31
C VAL A 134 16.07 5.34 3.57
N LEU A 135 15.41 5.43 4.71
CA LEU A 135 14.66 6.61 5.12
C LEU A 135 15.32 7.25 6.33
N LYS A 136 15.69 8.53 6.19
CA LYS A 136 16.05 9.40 7.29
C LYS A 136 14.84 10.25 7.67
N GLY A 137 14.13 9.82 8.71
CA GLY A 137 12.88 10.43 9.14
C GLY A 137 11.96 9.43 9.83
N ASP A 138 10.70 9.45 9.45
CA ASP A 138 9.68 8.57 10.00
C ASP A 138 8.76 8.04 8.89
N ALA A 139 8.00 7.02 9.17
CA ALA A 139 7.08 6.39 8.24
C ALA A 139 5.74 6.07 8.89
N ASN A 140 4.66 6.18 8.11
CA ASN A 140 3.32 5.79 8.52
C ASN A 140 3.14 4.27 8.56
N ASP A 141 1.89 3.82 8.65
CA ASP A 141 1.54 2.41 8.76
C ASP A 141 1.93 1.56 7.54
N TYR A 142 1.97 0.25 7.74
CA TYR A 142 2.18 -0.76 6.72
C TYR A 142 3.56 -0.71 6.03
N VAL A 143 4.59 -0.24 6.73
CA VAL A 143 5.97 -0.34 6.22
C VAL A 143 6.28 -1.78 5.86
N ALA A 144 6.91 -1.98 4.70
CA ALA A 144 7.34 -3.29 4.22
C ALA A 144 6.21 -4.34 4.10
N LYS A 145 4.95 -3.91 3.94
CA LYS A 145 3.83 -4.82 3.67
C LYS A 145 4.15 -5.69 2.45
N GLY A 146 4.08 -7.02 2.61
CA GLY A 146 4.37 -7.96 1.53
C GLY A 146 5.81 -7.92 1.02
N LEU A 147 6.77 -7.49 1.85
CA LEU A 147 8.20 -7.45 1.49
C LEU A 147 8.65 -8.81 0.96
N SER A 148 9.34 -8.81 -0.18
CA SER A 148 9.79 -10.00 -0.88
C SER A 148 11.26 -9.92 -1.30
N GLY A 149 12.15 -9.60 -0.35
CA GLY A 149 13.59 -9.69 -0.54
C GLY A 149 14.34 -8.36 -0.53
N ALA A 150 13.68 -7.20 -0.52
CA ALA A 150 14.34 -5.91 -0.39
C ALA A 150 14.94 -5.68 0.99
N THR A 151 15.79 -4.67 1.08
CA THR A 151 16.30 -4.14 2.35
C THR A 151 15.65 -2.79 2.63
N ILE A 152 15.06 -2.62 3.81
CA ILE A 152 14.48 -1.35 4.26
C ILE A 152 15.14 -0.94 5.56
N SER A 153 15.62 0.30 5.61
CA SER A 153 16.24 0.89 6.80
C SER A 153 15.59 2.23 7.09
N ILE A 154 15.06 2.40 8.30
CA ILE A 154 14.44 3.65 8.75
C ILE A 154 15.18 4.09 10.01
N LYS A 155 15.62 5.34 10.02
CA LYS A 155 16.26 5.98 11.15
C LYS A 155 15.83 7.43 11.25
N LEU A 156 15.91 8.01 12.43
CA LEU A 156 15.67 9.43 12.62
C LEU A 156 16.56 10.27 11.69
N ALA A 157 16.05 11.42 11.29
CA ALA A 157 16.85 12.42 10.60
C ALA A 157 18.00 12.88 11.50
N ASP A 158 19.14 13.18 10.90
CA ASP A 158 20.34 13.53 11.66
C ASP A 158 20.14 14.84 12.48
N GLU A 159 19.22 15.69 12.07
CA GLU A 159 18.83 16.93 12.73
C GLU A 159 17.73 16.76 13.78
N SER A 160 17.20 15.55 13.97
CA SER A 160 16.11 15.28 14.90
C SER A 160 16.61 15.32 16.35
N ASN A 161 15.87 16.01 17.22
CA ASN A 161 16.11 15.99 18.67
C ASN A 161 15.42 14.81 19.37
N LEU A 162 14.74 13.93 18.62
CA LEU A 162 14.07 12.75 19.16
C LEU A 162 15.07 11.65 19.50
N VAL A 163 14.78 10.91 20.55
CA VAL A 163 15.51 9.72 20.94
C VAL A 163 14.74 8.52 20.39
N SER A 164 15.35 7.76 19.47
CA SER A 164 14.65 6.68 18.74
C SER A 164 14.14 5.54 19.65
N SER A 165 14.75 5.32 20.79
CA SER A 165 14.29 4.34 21.80
C SER A 165 13.06 4.80 22.59
N GLU A 166 12.74 6.09 22.55
CA GLU A 166 11.66 6.71 23.31
C GLU A 166 10.52 7.23 22.41
N ASN A 167 10.71 7.16 21.10
CA ASN A 167 9.77 7.71 20.13
C ASN A 167 9.44 6.71 19.02
N THR A 168 8.18 6.66 18.64
CA THR A 168 7.73 5.85 17.49
C THR A 168 8.12 6.55 16.19
N ILE A 169 8.94 5.89 15.37
CA ILE A 169 9.37 6.38 14.05
C ILE A 169 8.77 5.57 12.90
N ILE A 170 8.00 4.55 13.20
CA ILE A 170 7.29 3.70 12.24
C ILE A 170 5.89 3.46 12.81
N GLY A 171 4.87 3.57 11.95
CA GLY A 171 3.49 3.31 12.32
C GLY A 171 3.18 1.83 12.59
N ASN A 172 1.92 1.47 12.54
CA ASN A 172 1.44 0.13 12.87
C ASN A 172 1.56 -0.85 11.71
N THR A 173 1.39 -2.15 12.00
CA THR A 173 1.27 -3.24 11.02
C THR A 173 2.48 -3.33 10.08
N VAL A 174 3.66 -3.22 10.65
CA VAL A 174 4.93 -3.38 9.93
C VAL A 174 5.11 -4.83 9.48
N LEU A 175 5.67 -5.03 8.27
CA LEU A 175 5.98 -6.35 7.69
C LEU A 175 4.75 -7.26 7.48
N TYR A 176 3.55 -6.72 7.43
CA TYR A 176 2.34 -7.50 7.21
C TYR A 176 2.43 -8.34 5.93
N GLY A 177 2.41 -9.67 6.06
CA GLY A 177 2.52 -10.59 4.92
C GLY A 177 3.90 -10.62 4.24
N ALA A 178 4.95 -10.08 4.87
CA ALA A 178 6.32 -10.19 4.37
C ALA A 178 6.79 -11.65 4.36
N THR A 179 7.51 -12.03 3.30
CA THR A 179 7.99 -13.40 3.09
C THR A 179 9.52 -13.49 3.18
N SER A 180 10.22 -12.42 2.83
CA SER A 180 11.68 -12.34 2.88
C SER A 180 12.16 -10.89 2.82
N GLY A 181 13.41 -10.64 3.17
CA GLY A 181 14.05 -9.33 3.17
C GLY A 181 14.66 -8.96 4.52
N LYS A 182 15.05 -7.70 4.67
CA LYS A 182 15.72 -7.17 5.87
C LYS A 182 15.13 -5.82 6.24
#